data_2f024f141a171387c2400c4abcb9d378
#
_entry.id   2f024f141a171387c2400c4abcb9d378
#
_cell.length_a   1.000
_cell.length_b   1.000
_cell.length_c   1.000
_cell.angle_alpha   90.00
_cell.angle_beta   90.00
_cell.angle_gamma   90.00
#
_symmetry.space_group_name_H-M   'P 1'
#
loop_
_entity.id
_entity.type
_entity.pdbx_description
1 polymer ?
#
loop_
_entity_poly.entity_id
_entity_poly.type
_entity_poly.pdbx_seq_one_letter_code
_entity_poly.pdbx_strand_id
1 'polypeptide(L)'
;MHDLPLVSIITPFLNTEKFFEECIESVLSQTYHNWELFLIDDGSFDGSTEIARSYAAKFPDQIFYLEHPQHQNRGASASRNLGIQTSTGKYIAFLDSDDIYLPRKLEDQVVLLNAQPRAGMLYSFTEYWHSWSGLPQDAERDWVWDNLGVMPNTLVEPPNLLTMFLQYGGTVPCMGSVLARREAIGAVGGWEEVFKYIYTDQVFHAKICLRWPVFVASGCWDKYRQHPDSSCHIVERTNKGDEAKRNFLTWLEGYLVQKGVQKDTALWKALKKALWPFKHPYLNKIAQMKWWR
;
A
#
# COMPACT_ATOMS: atom_id res chain seq x y z
N MET A 1 32.58 -8.22 -2.45
CA MET A 1 31.16 -8.31 -2.86
C MET A 1 30.40 -7.52 -1.80
N HIS A 2 29.69 -6.45 -2.15
CA HIS A 2 28.83 -5.79 -1.18
C HIS A 2 27.68 -6.75 -0.89
N ASP A 3 27.46 -7.08 0.38
CA ASP A 3 26.31 -7.89 0.78
C ASP A 3 25.02 -7.25 0.26
N LEU A 4 24.25 -7.99 -0.53
CA LEU A 4 22.96 -7.54 -1.02
C LEU A 4 22.04 -7.28 0.19
N PRO A 5 21.38 -6.12 0.30
CA PRO A 5 20.54 -5.83 1.45
C PRO A 5 19.33 -6.77 1.54
N LEU A 6 19.06 -7.31 2.72
CA LEU A 6 17.88 -8.15 2.96
C LEU A 6 16.59 -7.34 2.77
N VAL A 7 15.63 -7.89 2.02
CA VAL A 7 14.27 -7.36 1.83
C VAL A 7 13.28 -8.23 2.58
N SER A 8 12.54 -7.63 3.51
CA SER A 8 11.40 -8.30 4.16
C SER A 8 10.12 -7.99 3.40
N ILE A 9 9.46 -9.02 2.91
CA ILE A 9 8.17 -8.92 2.23
C ILE A 9 7.08 -9.21 3.24
N ILE A 10 6.12 -8.30 3.38
CA ILE A 10 5.04 -8.39 4.37
C ILE A 10 3.73 -8.61 3.64
N THR A 11 3.14 -9.78 3.84
CA THR A 11 1.90 -10.23 3.19
C THR A 11 0.84 -10.59 4.23
N PRO A 12 -0.01 -9.63 4.65
CA PRO A 12 -1.18 -9.95 5.42
C PRO A 12 -2.18 -10.70 4.56
N PHE A 13 -2.90 -11.68 5.12
CA PHE A 13 -3.93 -12.40 4.38
C PHE A 13 -5.16 -12.69 5.25
N LEU A 14 -6.32 -12.74 4.59
CA LEU A 14 -7.61 -13.08 5.19
C LEU A 14 -8.53 -13.68 4.12
N ASN A 15 -8.76 -15.01 4.17
CA ASN A 15 -9.65 -15.71 3.25
C ASN A 15 -9.34 -15.47 1.77
N THR A 16 -8.10 -15.73 1.37
CA THR A 16 -7.59 -15.52 0.01
C THR A 16 -7.13 -16.81 -0.66
N GLU A 17 -7.61 -17.97 -0.22
CA GLU A 17 -7.25 -19.30 -0.70
C GLU A 17 -7.14 -19.38 -2.23
N LYS A 18 -8.07 -18.73 -2.93
CA LYS A 18 -8.15 -18.74 -4.39
C LYS A 18 -6.92 -18.14 -5.10
N PHE A 19 -6.25 -17.18 -4.49
CA PHE A 19 -5.18 -16.38 -5.11
C PHE A 19 -3.82 -16.57 -4.44
N PHE A 20 -3.83 -17.16 -3.25
CA PHE A 20 -2.71 -17.06 -2.32
C PHE A 20 -1.48 -17.85 -2.77
N GLU A 21 -1.67 -19.02 -3.39
CA GLU A 21 -0.54 -19.78 -3.95
C GLU A 21 0.18 -18.98 -5.04
N GLU A 22 -0.56 -18.35 -5.96
CA GLU A 22 0.03 -17.54 -7.04
C GLU A 22 0.77 -16.32 -6.48
N CYS A 23 0.24 -15.70 -5.43
CA CYS A 23 0.91 -14.63 -4.68
C CYS A 23 2.27 -15.09 -4.15
N ILE A 24 2.34 -16.21 -3.42
CA ILE A 24 3.57 -16.75 -2.84
C ILE A 24 4.56 -17.17 -3.93
N GLU A 25 4.11 -17.85 -4.98
CA GLU A 25 4.95 -18.28 -6.11
C GLU A 25 5.55 -17.09 -6.86
N SER A 26 4.85 -15.95 -6.90
CA SER A 26 5.38 -14.70 -7.48
C SER A 26 6.60 -14.16 -6.71
N VAL A 27 6.66 -14.40 -5.40
CA VAL A 27 7.82 -14.07 -4.56
C VAL A 27 8.95 -15.08 -4.77
N LEU A 28 8.65 -16.37 -4.84
CA LEU A 28 9.65 -17.41 -5.11
C LEU A 28 10.30 -17.25 -6.49
N SER A 29 9.61 -16.65 -7.45
CA SER A 29 10.11 -16.38 -8.81
C SER A 29 10.99 -15.11 -8.92
N GLN A 30 11.24 -14.40 -7.83
CA GLN A 30 12.05 -13.17 -7.87
C GLN A 30 13.51 -13.45 -8.24
N THR A 31 14.08 -12.63 -9.14
CA THR A 31 15.50 -12.69 -9.53
C THR A 31 16.44 -12.25 -8.41
N TYR A 32 15.95 -11.47 -7.47
CA TYR A 32 16.65 -11.08 -6.26
C TYR A 32 16.42 -12.12 -5.17
N HIS A 33 17.48 -12.76 -4.65
CA HIS A 33 17.36 -13.92 -3.75
C HIS A 33 17.55 -13.61 -2.27
N ASN A 34 17.98 -12.40 -1.88
CA ASN A 34 18.17 -12.04 -0.49
C ASN A 34 16.93 -11.40 0.13
N TRP A 35 15.88 -12.21 0.28
CA TRP A 35 14.60 -11.81 0.86
C TRP A 35 14.11 -12.81 1.92
N GLU A 36 13.23 -12.33 2.78
CA GLU A 36 12.40 -13.08 3.72
C GLU A 36 10.93 -12.70 3.51
N LEU A 37 10.02 -13.68 3.57
CA LEU A 37 8.58 -13.49 3.37
C LEU A 37 7.83 -13.79 4.66
N PHE A 38 7.07 -12.83 5.14
CA PHE A 38 6.17 -13.00 6.28
C PHE A 38 4.73 -13.10 5.78
N LEU A 39 4.09 -14.24 6.04
CA LEU A 39 2.69 -14.51 5.77
C LEU A 39 1.93 -14.33 7.08
N ILE A 40 1.14 -13.26 7.20
CA ILE A 40 0.48 -12.89 8.45
C ILE A 40 -1.02 -13.15 8.34
N ASP A 41 -1.49 -14.18 9.03
CA ASP A 41 -2.90 -14.58 9.08
C ASP A 41 -3.71 -13.62 9.97
N ASP A 42 -4.66 -12.94 9.36
CA ASP A 42 -5.57 -12.03 10.07
C ASP A 42 -6.89 -12.73 10.47
N GLY A 43 -6.81 -14.03 10.81
CA GLY A 43 -7.94 -14.82 11.27
C GLY A 43 -8.74 -15.48 10.13
N SER A 44 -8.07 -16.13 9.19
CA SER A 44 -8.69 -16.84 8.07
C SER A 44 -9.46 -18.09 8.54
N PHE A 45 -10.52 -18.43 7.80
CA PHE A 45 -11.34 -19.63 8.04
C PHE A 45 -11.53 -20.48 6.77
N ASP A 46 -10.87 -20.15 5.68
CA ASP A 46 -10.74 -20.95 4.44
C ASP A 46 -9.39 -21.71 4.42
N GLY A 47 -8.97 -22.26 3.28
CA GLY A 47 -7.71 -22.99 3.11
C GLY A 47 -6.45 -22.13 3.15
N SER A 48 -6.54 -20.80 3.33
CA SER A 48 -5.38 -19.90 3.31
C SER A 48 -4.35 -20.21 4.39
N THR A 49 -4.80 -20.56 5.60
CA THR A 49 -3.92 -20.92 6.73
C THR A 49 -3.07 -22.15 6.42
N GLU A 50 -3.67 -23.19 5.84
CA GLU A 50 -3.01 -24.44 5.45
C GLU A 50 -1.98 -24.19 4.35
N ILE A 51 -2.32 -23.36 3.35
CA ILE A 51 -1.39 -22.93 2.29
C ILE A 51 -0.18 -22.24 2.92
N ALA A 52 -0.38 -21.21 3.77
CA ALA A 52 0.70 -20.47 4.41
C ALA A 52 1.64 -21.37 5.21
N ARG A 53 1.09 -22.27 6.04
CA ARG A 53 1.86 -23.22 6.84
C ARG A 53 2.62 -24.22 6.00
N SER A 54 2.04 -24.68 4.89
CA SER A 54 2.70 -25.60 3.94
C SER A 54 3.93 -24.95 3.32
N TYR A 55 3.83 -23.69 2.85
CA TYR A 55 4.96 -22.97 2.29
C TYR A 55 6.02 -22.63 3.33
N ALA A 56 5.64 -22.24 4.55
CA ALA A 56 6.57 -22.00 5.65
C ALA A 56 7.35 -23.29 6.05
N ALA A 57 6.67 -24.44 6.04
CA ALA A 57 7.33 -25.72 6.28
C ALA A 57 8.27 -26.15 5.14
N LYS A 58 7.94 -25.82 3.89
CA LYS A 58 8.77 -26.12 2.71
C LYS A 58 10.01 -25.22 2.59
N PHE A 59 9.92 -23.97 3.04
CA PHE A 59 10.99 -22.97 2.96
C PHE A 59 11.26 -22.32 4.34
N PRO A 60 11.69 -23.08 5.36
CA PRO A 60 11.73 -22.63 6.76
C PRO A 60 12.71 -21.49 7.04
N ASP A 61 13.70 -21.28 6.17
CA ASP A 61 14.71 -20.23 6.33
C ASP A 61 14.32 -18.90 5.62
N GLN A 62 13.21 -18.90 4.85
CA GLN A 62 12.83 -17.76 4.02
C GLN A 62 11.36 -17.36 4.17
N ILE A 63 10.47 -18.29 4.49
CA ILE A 63 9.03 -18.04 4.60
C ILE A 63 8.55 -18.29 6.02
N PHE A 64 7.95 -17.29 6.64
CA PHE A 64 7.54 -17.30 8.03
C PHE A 64 6.02 -17.10 8.13
N TYR A 65 5.33 -18.04 8.78
CA TYR A 65 3.93 -17.92 9.13
C TYR A 65 3.78 -17.24 10.48
N LEU A 66 2.93 -16.21 10.55
CA LEU A 66 2.56 -15.52 11.78
C LEU A 66 1.03 -15.42 11.86
N GLU A 67 0.51 -15.36 13.09
CA GLU A 67 -0.90 -15.07 13.35
C GLU A 67 -1.07 -14.21 14.60
N HIS A 68 -2.21 -13.55 14.72
CA HIS A 68 -2.55 -12.83 15.93
C HIS A 68 -2.96 -13.79 17.08
N PRO A 69 -2.77 -13.40 18.35
CA PRO A 69 -3.20 -14.22 19.49
C PRO A 69 -4.65 -14.65 19.35
N GLN A 70 -4.93 -15.94 19.59
CA GLN A 70 -6.26 -16.56 19.47
C GLN A 70 -6.83 -16.48 18.05
N HIS A 71 -5.98 -16.37 17.03
CA HIS A 71 -6.39 -16.31 15.63
C HIS A 71 -7.40 -15.21 15.32
N GLN A 72 -7.24 -14.03 15.96
CA GLN A 72 -8.17 -12.92 15.87
C GLN A 72 -7.93 -12.10 14.60
N ASN A 73 -9.02 -11.64 13.97
CA ASN A 73 -8.95 -10.58 12.97
C ASN A 73 -8.69 -9.22 13.64
N ARG A 74 -7.51 -8.64 13.37
CA ARG A 74 -7.11 -7.32 13.87
C ARG A 74 -7.00 -6.26 12.78
N GLY A 75 -7.15 -6.67 11.51
CA GLY A 75 -7.08 -5.84 10.31
C GLY A 75 -5.67 -5.73 9.73
N ALA A 76 -5.60 -5.43 8.44
CA ALA A 76 -4.36 -5.42 7.65
C ALA A 76 -3.26 -4.51 8.23
N SER A 77 -3.62 -3.39 8.88
CA SER A 77 -2.65 -2.49 9.52
C SER A 77 -1.92 -3.17 10.68
N ALA A 78 -2.64 -3.88 11.56
CA ALA A 78 -2.06 -4.62 12.68
C ALA A 78 -1.20 -5.78 12.17
N SER A 79 -1.66 -6.49 11.15
CA SER A 79 -0.91 -7.60 10.53
C SER A 79 0.37 -7.11 9.87
N ARG A 80 0.34 -5.97 9.15
CA ARG A 80 1.57 -5.36 8.60
C ARG A 80 2.54 -4.94 9.70
N ASN A 81 2.06 -4.35 10.81
CA ASN A 81 2.91 -4.01 11.95
C ASN A 81 3.56 -5.24 12.59
N LEU A 82 2.81 -6.34 12.77
CA LEU A 82 3.34 -7.59 13.30
C LEU A 82 4.48 -8.12 12.42
N GLY A 83 4.27 -8.17 11.10
CA GLY A 83 5.30 -8.58 10.15
C GLY A 83 6.54 -7.68 10.17
N ILE A 84 6.36 -6.35 10.23
CA ILE A 84 7.47 -5.39 10.31
C ILE A 84 8.27 -5.56 11.63
N GLN A 85 7.59 -5.76 12.75
CA GLN A 85 8.24 -5.95 14.06
C GLN A 85 9.05 -7.24 14.13
N THR A 86 8.58 -8.31 13.48
CA THR A 86 9.25 -9.62 13.49
C THR A 86 10.39 -9.69 12.49
N SER A 87 10.28 -9.00 11.38
CA SER A 87 11.23 -9.03 10.25
C SER A 87 12.52 -8.26 10.52
N THR A 88 13.59 -8.53 9.75
CA THR A 88 14.93 -7.99 9.99
C THR A 88 15.54 -7.23 8.80
N GLY A 89 14.92 -7.32 7.61
CA GLY A 89 15.45 -6.74 6.39
C GLY A 89 15.65 -5.22 6.46
N LYS A 90 16.66 -4.74 5.78
CA LYS A 90 16.95 -3.30 5.58
C LYS A 90 15.82 -2.59 4.85
N TYR A 91 15.22 -3.27 3.91
CA TYR A 91 14.08 -2.81 3.13
C TYR A 91 12.83 -3.62 3.44
N ILE A 92 11.69 -2.95 3.37
CA ILE A 92 10.37 -3.55 3.53
C ILE A 92 9.59 -3.38 2.21
N ALA A 93 9.10 -4.47 1.68
CA ALA A 93 8.14 -4.52 0.58
C ALA A 93 6.79 -5.01 1.11
N PHE A 94 5.71 -4.63 0.45
CA PHE A 94 4.35 -5.05 0.81
C PHE A 94 3.72 -5.76 -0.38
N LEU A 95 3.06 -6.89 -0.13
CA LEU A 95 2.31 -7.63 -1.13
C LEU A 95 0.97 -8.04 -0.55
N ASP A 96 -0.11 -7.58 -1.12
CA ASP A 96 -1.44 -8.04 -0.73
C ASP A 96 -1.66 -9.47 -1.27
N SER A 97 -2.33 -10.32 -0.51
CA SER A 97 -2.39 -11.78 -0.74
C SER A 97 -3.18 -12.21 -1.97
N ASP A 98 -3.85 -11.27 -2.63
CA ASP A 98 -4.58 -11.42 -3.89
C ASP A 98 -3.82 -10.87 -5.11
N ASP A 99 -2.63 -10.27 -4.92
CA ASP A 99 -1.80 -9.65 -5.94
C ASP A 99 -0.55 -10.47 -6.26
N ILE A 100 0.21 -10.05 -7.29
CA ILE A 100 1.48 -10.70 -7.64
C ILE A 100 2.59 -9.68 -7.95
N TYR A 101 3.83 -10.10 -7.69
CA TYR A 101 5.03 -9.43 -8.14
C TYR A 101 5.47 -9.93 -9.51
N LEU A 102 6.04 -9.06 -10.35
CA LEU A 102 6.78 -9.45 -11.54
C LEU A 102 8.23 -9.81 -11.16
N PRO A 103 8.90 -10.72 -11.90
CA PRO A 103 10.15 -11.36 -11.47
C PRO A 103 11.29 -10.44 -11.10
N ARG A 104 11.40 -9.24 -11.70
CA ARG A 104 12.49 -8.31 -11.47
C ARG A 104 12.20 -7.21 -10.43
N LYS A 105 11.05 -7.25 -9.77
CA LYS A 105 10.62 -6.18 -8.87
C LYS A 105 11.66 -5.87 -7.81
N LEU A 106 12.06 -6.85 -7.02
CA LEU A 106 12.97 -6.62 -5.91
C LEU A 106 14.36 -6.19 -6.39
N GLU A 107 14.88 -6.81 -7.45
CA GLU A 107 16.19 -6.48 -8.03
C GLU A 107 16.23 -5.01 -8.48
N ASP A 108 15.27 -4.60 -9.32
CA ASP A 108 15.24 -3.27 -9.89
C ASP A 108 14.98 -2.20 -8.81
N GLN A 109 14.03 -2.44 -7.89
CA GLN A 109 13.71 -1.49 -6.84
C GLN A 109 14.83 -1.32 -5.80
N VAL A 110 15.54 -2.40 -5.45
CA VAL A 110 16.70 -2.32 -4.54
C VAL A 110 17.81 -1.49 -5.16
N VAL A 111 18.12 -1.68 -6.46
CA VAL A 111 19.11 -0.87 -7.18
C VAL A 111 18.72 0.60 -7.16
N LEU A 112 17.46 0.91 -7.50
CA LEU A 112 16.96 2.28 -7.51
C LEU A 112 16.99 2.94 -6.13
N LEU A 113 16.52 2.25 -5.08
CA LEU A 113 16.49 2.82 -3.74
C LEU A 113 17.91 2.98 -3.14
N ASN A 114 18.85 2.09 -3.49
CA ASN A 114 20.27 2.27 -3.14
C ASN A 114 20.88 3.50 -3.82
N ALA A 115 20.52 3.79 -5.08
CA ALA A 115 20.97 4.98 -5.80
C ALA A 115 20.36 6.29 -5.28
N GLN A 116 19.34 6.20 -4.41
CA GLN A 116 18.63 7.35 -3.82
C GLN A 116 18.75 7.34 -2.29
N PRO A 117 19.92 7.62 -1.70
CA PRO A 117 20.17 7.47 -0.26
C PRO A 117 19.29 8.37 0.62
N ARG A 118 18.75 9.46 0.07
CA ARG A 118 17.83 10.36 0.78
C ARG A 118 16.39 9.89 0.77
N ALA A 119 15.98 9.01 -0.17
CA ALA A 119 14.63 8.52 -0.25
C ALA A 119 14.32 7.55 0.90
N GLY A 120 13.25 7.82 1.64
CA GLY A 120 12.72 6.88 2.64
C GLY A 120 11.91 5.73 2.02
N MET A 121 11.39 5.96 0.81
CA MET A 121 10.52 5.04 0.10
C MET A 121 10.63 5.30 -1.41
N LEU A 122 10.40 4.27 -2.21
CA LEU A 122 10.05 4.41 -3.62
C LEU A 122 8.69 3.76 -3.89
N TYR A 123 8.03 4.22 -4.96
CA TYR A 123 6.90 3.55 -5.57
C TYR A 123 6.95 3.71 -7.09
N SER A 124 6.12 2.93 -7.81
CA SER A 124 6.14 2.83 -9.25
C SER A 124 4.75 2.66 -9.85
N PHE A 125 4.67 2.44 -11.16
CA PHE A 125 3.44 2.04 -11.84
C PHE A 125 2.95 0.68 -11.34
N THR A 126 1.64 0.45 -11.41
CA THR A 126 0.97 -0.81 -11.11
C THR A 126 0.05 -1.18 -12.28
N GLU A 127 0.03 -2.44 -12.69
CA GLU A 127 -0.91 -2.97 -13.65
C GLU A 127 -2.21 -3.39 -12.94
N TYR A 128 -3.34 -2.82 -13.33
CA TYR A 128 -4.68 -3.25 -12.91
C TYR A 128 -5.08 -4.44 -13.76
N TRP A 129 -5.10 -5.61 -13.13
CA TRP A 129 -5.08 -6.90 -13.80
C TRP A 129 -6.45 -7.59 -13.76
N HIS A 130 -7.16 -7.62 -14.89
CA HIS A 130 -8.43 -8.30 -15.10
C HIS A 130 -8.25 -9.66 -15.78
N SER A 131 -7.24 -9.80 -16.66
CA SER A 131 -6.98 -11.02 -17.44
C SER A 131 -6.54 -12.24 -16.62
N TRP A 132 -6.39 -12.09 -15.30
CA TRP A 132 -6.18 -13.21 -14.37
C TRP A 132 -7.30 -14.25 -14.45
N SER A 133 -8.50 -13.85 -14.91
CA SER A 133 -9.65 -14.73 -15.08
C SER A 133 -9.45 -15.78 -16.18
N GLY A 134 -8.50 -15.56 -17.10
CA GLY A 134 -8.30 -16.39 -18.31
C GLY A 134 -9.33 -16.13 -19.41
N LEU A 135 -10.27 -15.21 -19.20
CA LEU A 135 -11.30 -14.89 -20.19
C LEU A 135 -10.76 -13.87 -21.22
N PRO A 136 -10.90 -14.11 -22.54
CA PRO A 136 -10.36 -13.22 -23.57
C PRO A 136 -10.81 -11.76 -23.46
N GLN A 137 -12.08 -11.51 -23.09
CA GLN A 137 -12.63 -10.15 -22.92
C GLN A 137 -12.00 -9.38 -21.75
N ASP A 138 -11.42 -10.05 -20.77
CA ASP A 138 -10.80 -9.39 -19.63
C ASP A 138 -9.39 -8.90 -19.94
N ALA A 139 -8.73 -9.45 -20.98
CA ALA A 139 -7.42 -8.97 -21.42
C ALA A 139 -7.47 -7.53 -21.97
N GLU A 140 -8.60 -7.13 -22.57
CA GLU A 140 -8.79 -5.76 -23.07
C GLU A 140 -9.04 -4.74 -21.94
N ARG A 141 -9.26 -5.23 -20.71
CA ARG A 141 -9.51 -4.40 -19.53
C ARG A 141 -8.28 -4.17 -18.68
N ASP A 142 -7.17 -4.85 -18.98
CA ASP A 142 -5.89 -4.62 -18.30
C ASP A 142 -5.37 -3.23 -18.66
N TRP A 143 -4.89 -2.51 -17.67
CA TRP A 143 -4.30 -1.20 -17.89
C TRP A 143 -3.26 -0.88 -16.81
N VAL A 144 -2.28 -0.07 -17.17
CA VAL A 144 -1.26 0.39 -16.22
C VAL A 144 -1.65 1.77 -15.72
N TRP A 145 -1.71 1.90 -14.40
CA TRP A 145 -1.87 3.22 -13.80
C TRP A 145 -0.54 3.96 -13.83
N ASP A 146 -0.44 4.87 -14.80
CA ASP A 146 0.77 5.68 -15.10
C ASP A 146 0.69 7.11 -14.55
N ASN A 147 -0.44 7.51 -13.95
CA ASN A 147 -0.57 8.82 -13.33
C ASN A 147 -0.02 8.82 -11.90
N LEU A 148 1.30 8.87 -11.78
CA LEU A 148 2.01 8.94 -10.49
C LEU A 148 1.99 10.35 -9.87
N GLY A 149 1.36 11.33 -10.55
CA GLY A 149 1.22 12.72 -10.12
C GLY A 149 2.46 13.57 -10.29
N VAL A 150 3.60 12.97 -10.59
CA VAL A 150 4.87 13.63 -10.93
C VAL A 150 5.53 12.88 -12.07
N MET A 151 6.48 13.54 -12.74
CA MET A 151 7.31 12.86 -13.74
C MET A 151 8.04 11.68 -13.11
N PRO A 152 8.06 10.51 -13.76
CA PRO A 152 8.82 9.36 -13.29
C PRO A 152 10.31 9.66 -13.12
N ASN A 153 10.98 8.84 -12.32
CA ASN A 153 12.40 8.96 -11.95
C ASN A 153 12.75 10.27 -11.24
N THR A 154 11.79 10.76 -10.42
CA THR A 154 11.94 12.00 -9.66
C THR A 154 11.98 11.71 -8.16
N LEU A 155 12.94 12.33 -7.45
CA LEU A 155 12.95 12.38 -6.00
C LEU A 155 12.13 13.60 -5.54
N VAL A 156 11.05 13.34 -4.83
CA VAL A 156 10.09 14.37 -4.39
C VAL A 156 10.26 14.66 -2.91
N GLU A 157 10.53 15.92 -2.59
CA GLU A 157 10.72 16.37 -1.21
C GLU A 157 9.40 16.46 -0.43
N PRO A 158 9.42 16.22 0.90
CA PRO A 158 8.26 16.48 1.75
C PRO A 158 7.85 17.95 1.74
N PRO A 159 6.57 18.28 1.87
CA PRO A 159 5.39 17.41 1.85
C PRO A 159 4.70 17.37 0.48
N ASN A 160 5.45 17.57 -0.61
CA ASN A 160 4.88 17.83 -1.95
C ASN A 160 3.98 16.71 -2.45
N LEU A 161 4.40 15.43 -2.32
CA LEU A 161 3.55 14.29 -2.72
C LEU A 161 2.25 14.22 -1.93
N LEU A 162 2.28 14.42 -0.61
CA LEU A 162 1.06 14.43 0.19
C LEU A 162 0.12 15.56 -0.22
N THR A 163 0.68 16.74 -0.51
CA THR A 163 -0.10 17.89 -1.01
C THR A 163 -0.80 17.54 -2.31
N MET A 164 -0.09 16.90 -3.22
CA MET A 164 -0.59 16.50 -4.52
C MET A 164 -1.66 15.41 -4.42
N PHE A 165 -1.45 14.37 -3.62
CA PHE A 165 -2.45 13.33 -3.39
C PHE A 165 -3.78 13.90 -2.89
N LEU A 166 -3.74 14.90 -2.01
CA LEU A 166 -4.94 15.59 -1.56
C LEU A 166 -5.60 16.45 -2.65
N GLN A 167 -4.81 17.06 -3.54
CA GLN A 167 -5.32 17.89 -4.65
C GLN A 167 -6.00 17.06 -5.74
N TYR A 168 -5.50 15.87 -6.03
CA TYR A 168 -6.00 14.96 -7.07
C TYR A 168 -6.98 13.89 -6.54
N GLY A 169 -7.63 14.15 -5.41
CA GLY A 169 -8.67 13.27 -4.89
C GLY A 169 -8.20 12.23 -3.88
N GLY A 170 -6.92 12.25 -3.51
CA GLY A 170 -6.36 11.37 -2.48
C GLY A 170 -5.95 10.00 -3.02
N THR A 171 -5.81 9.83 -4.32
CA THR A 171 -5.30 8.58 -4.90
C THR A 171 -3.82 8.44 -4.60
N VAL A 172 -3.44 7.30 -4.04
CA VAL A 172 -2.06 6.94 -3.69
C VAL A 172 -1.63 5.68 -4.46
N PRO A 173 -0.33 5.42 -4.64
CA PRO A 173 0.13 4.20 -5.28
C PRO A 173 -0.29 2.94 -4.51
N CYS A 174 -0.52 1.84 -5.23
CA CYS A 174 -0.81 0.54 -4.64
C CYS A 174 0.36 0.06 -3.78
N MET A 175 0.06 -0.67 -2.71
CA MET A 175 1.11 -1.15 -1.79
C MET A 175 2.06 -2.14 -2.47
N GLY A 176 1.58 -2.93 -3.42
CA GLY A 176 2.40 -3.82 -4.25
C GLY A 176 3.55 -3.10 -4.96
N SER A 177 3.40 -1.81 -5.32
CA SER A 177 4.45 -1.03 -6.00
C SER A 177 5.53 -0.46 -5.07
N VAL A 178 5.36 -0.55 -3.74
CA VAL A 178 6.20 0.12 -2.76
C VAL A 178 7.41 -0.71 -2.33
N LEU A 179 8.58 -0.05 -2.20
CA LEU A 179 9.73 -0.50 -1.41
C LEU A 179 10.16 0.63 -0.47
N ALA A 180 10.22 0.38 0.83
CA ALA A 180 10.55 1.40 1.83
C ALA A 180 11.77 1.00 2.68
N ARG A 181 12.51 1.99 3.18
CA ARG A 181 13.53 1.76 4.20
C ARG A 181 12.87 1.44 5.53
N ARG A 182 13.34 0.41 6.22
CA ARG A 182 12.89 0.09 7.59
C ARG A 182 12.98 1.29 8.52
N GLU A 183 14.09 2.05 8.45
CA GLU A 183 14.28 3.25 9.26
C GLU A 183 13.21 4.32 9.03
N ALA A 184 12.76 4.48 7.77
CA ALA A 184 11.72 5.45 7.43
C ALA A 184 10.36 5.03 8.02
N ILE A 185 10.03 3.73 7.95
CA ILE A 185 8.81 3.18 8.56
C ILE A 185 8.86 3.33 10.09
N GLY A 186 9.98 2.97 10.72
CA GLY A 186 10.17 3.10 12.17
C GLY A 186 10.06 4.57 12.63
N ALA A 187 10.64 5.51 11.89
CA ALA A 187 10.62 6.93 12.22
C ALA A 187 9.22 7.57 12.18
N VAL A 188 8.27 6.96 11.45
CA VAL A 188 6.86 7.40 11.41
C VAL A 188 5.94 6.55 12.28
N GLY A 189 6.45 5.50 12.92
CA GLY A 189 5.69 4.62 13.83
C GLY A 189 4.79 3.62 13.10
N GLY A 190 5.19 3.14 11.93
CA GLY A 190 4.49 2.07 11.19
C GLY A 190 3.08 2.45 10.74
N TRP A 191 2.17 1.48 10.76
CA TRP A 191 0.77 1.59 10.34
C TRP A 191 -0.13 2.02 11.51
N GLU A 192 -1.20 2.77 11.21
CA GLU A 192 -2.22 3.16 12.20
C GLU A 192 -3.31 2.08 12.32
N GLU A 193 -3.30 1.31 13.40
CA GLU A 193 -4.20 0.15 13.59
C GLU A 193 -5.68 0.53 13.76
N VAL A 194 -6.00 1.80 13.97
CA VAL A 194 -7.38 2.29 13.97
C VAL A 194 -8.01 2.20 12.58
N PHE A 195 -7.19 2.21 11.51
CA PHE A 195 -7.62 1.96 10.13
C PHE A 195 -7.44 0.48 9.80
N LYS A 196 -8.55 -0.27 9.68
CA LYS A 196 -8.51 -1.73 9.53
C LYS A 196 -8.66 -2.22 8.10
N TYR A 197 -9.51 -1.57 7.29
CA TYR A 197 -9.93 -2.10 5.98
C TYR A 197 -9.58 -1.19 4.82
N ILE A 198 -9.90 0.09 4.90
CA ILE A 198 -9.68 1.06 3.82
C ILE A 198 -8.97 2.30 4.34
N TYR A 199 -8.32 3.04 3.45
CA TYR A 199 -7.45 4.18 3.76
C TYR A 199 -6.22 3.83 4.60
N THR A 200 -5.93 2.54 4.80
CA THR A 200 -4.72 2.09 5.51
C THR A 200 -3.45 2.56 4.79
N ASP A 201 -3.41 2.35 3.49
CA ASP A 201 -2.37 2.79 2.56
C ASP A 201 -2.22 4.32 2.53
N GLN A 202 -3.32 5.06 2.43
CA GLN A 202 -3.31 6.53 2.41
C GLN A 202 -2.76 7.12 3.71
N VAL A 203 -3.08 6.52 4.85
CA VAL A 203 -2.52 6.89 6.15
C VAL A 203 -1.01 6.64 6.18
N PHE A 204 -0.56 5.48 5.73
CA PHE A 204 0.85 5.14 5.65
C PHE A 204 1.62 6.11 4.72
N HIS A 205 1.11 6.33 3.50
CA HIS A 205 1.70 7.28 2.55
C HIS A 205 1.74 8.70 3.13
N ALA A 206 0.68 9.15 3.80
CA ALA A 206 0.66 10.48 4.42
C ALA A 206 1.78 10.65 5.46
N LYS A 207 2.03 9.63 6.30
CA LYS A 207 3.09 9.65 7.31
C LYS A 207 4.48 9.70 6.67
N ILE A 208 4.74 8.87 5.67
CA ILE A 208 6.02 8.83 4.96
C ILE A 208 6.25 10.12 4.18
N CYS A 209 5.30 10.54 3.33
CA CYS A 209 5.42 11.71 2.45
C CYS A 209 5.49 13.04 3.23
N LEU A 210 5.06 13.07 4.49
CA LEU A 210 5.24 14.24 5.36
C LEU A 210 6.68 14.39 5.87
N ARG A 211 7.43 13.30 5.97
CA ARG A 211 8.72 13.28 6.66
C ARG A 211 9.91 12.96 5.78
N TRP A 212 9.73 12.12 4.75
CA TRP A 212 10.81 11.58 3.93
C TRP A 212 10.65 11.96 2.47
N PRO A 213 11.75 12.24 1.76
CA PRO A 213 11.72 12.26 0.31
C PRO A 213 11.31 10.88 -0.22
N VAL A 214 10.55 10.89 -1.32
CA VAL A 214 10.06 9.66 -1.96
C VAL A 214 10.52 9.66 -3.41
N PHE A 215 11.10 8.54 -3.86
CA PHE A 215 11.49 8.37 -5.25
C PHE A 215 10.35 7.74 -6.03
N VAL A 216 9.92 8.41 -7.11
CA VAL A 216 8.87 7.94 -8.00
C VAL A 216 9.52 7.30 -9.21
N ALA A 217 9.46 5.97 -9.33
CA ALA A 217 10.13 5.21 -10.38
C ALA A 217 9.24 4.98 -11.61
N SER A 218 9.84 4.73 -12.78
CA SER A 218 9.14 4.52 -14.05
C SER A 218 8.81 3.06 -14.37
N GLY A 219 9.15 2.10 -13.49
CA GLY A 219 8.87 0.68 -13.73
C GLY A 219 7.44 0.29 -13.40
N CYS A 220 6.99 -0.84 -13.95
CA CYS A 220 5.78 -1.54 -13.54
C CYS A 220 6.19 -2.94 -13.15
N TRP A 221 6.08 -3.28 -11.86
CA TRP A 221 6.64 -4.52 -11.32
C TRP A 221 5.66 -5.32 -10.46
N ASP A 222 4.41 -4.93 -10.42
CA ASP A 222 3.33 -5.62 -9.71
C ASP A 222 2.03 -5.58 -10.51
N LYS A 223 1.18 -6.57 -10.25
CA LYS A 223 -0.16 -6.65 -10.81
C LYS A 223 -1.16 -6.64 -9.67
N TYR A 224 -2.04 -5.65 -9.69
CA TYR A 224 -3.16 -5.49 -8.78
C TYR A 224 -4.39 -6.20 -9.35
N ARG A 225 -4.77 -7.30 -8.74
CA ARG A 225 -5.86 -8.17 -9.21
C ARG A 225 -7.22 -7.51 -9.00
N GLN A 226 -7.99 -7.41 -10.08
CA GLN A 226 -9.32 -6.84 -10.06
C GLN A 226 -10.38 -7.93 -9.92
N HIS A 227 -10.99 -8.08 -8.74
CA HIS A 227 -12.02 -9.07 -8.45
C HIS A 227 -13.09 -8.54 -7.48
N PRO A 228 -14.35 -9.09 -7.52
CA PRO A 228 -15.48 -8.52 -6.80
C PRO A 228 -15.38 -8.62 -5.27
N ASP A 229 -14.51 -9.49 -4.74
CA ASP A 229 -14.34 -9.73 -3.31
C ASP A 229 -13.21 -8.88 -2.70
N SER A 230 -12.53 -8.05 -3.49
CA SER A 230 -11.51 -7.13 -2.99
C SER A 230 -12.11 -6.07 -2.06
N SER A 231 -11.31 -5.60 -1.09
CA SER A 231 -11.73 -4.58 -0.14
C SER A 231 -12.24 -3.30 -0.81
N CYS A 232 -11.62 -2.89 -1.92
CA CYS A 232 -12.04 -1.72 -2.70
C CYS A 232 -13.44 -1.90 -3.29
N HIS A 233 -13.71 -3.03 -3.95
CA HIS A 233 -15.02 -3.33 -4.51
C HIS A 233 -16.13 -3.49 -3.45
N ILE A 234 -15.79 -4.07 -2.28
CA ILE A 234 -16.75 -4.17 -1.15
C ILE A 234 -17.14 -2.78 -0.66
N VAL A 235 -16.18 -1.85 -0.55
CA VAL A 235 -16.45 -0.47 -0.11
C VAL A 235 -17.30 0.30 -1.11
N GLU A 236 -17.02 0.16 -2.41
CA GLU A 236 -17.83 0.76 -3.47
C GLU A 236 -19.30 0.31 -3.39
N ARG A 237 -19.53 -1.01 -3.25
CA ARG A 237 -20.88 -1.59 -3.14
C ARG A 237 -21.61 -1.16 -1.88
N THR A 238 -20.90 -0.90 -0.79
CA THR A 238 -21.52 -0.54 0.51
C THR A 238 -21.68 0.95 0.74
N ASN A 239 -21.28 1.80 -0.20
CA ASN A 239 -21.32 3.27 -0.11
C ASN A 239 -20.61 3.84 1.13
N LYS A 240 -19.62 3.13 1.69
CA LYS A 240 -18.85 3.55 2.87
C LYS A 240 -17.63 4.43 2.53
N GLY A 241 -17.37 4.68 1.26
CA GLY A 241 -16.21 5.44 0.79
C GLY A 241 -16.15 6.87 1.34
N ASP A 242 -17.24 7.58 1.34
CA ASP A 242 -17.32 8.98 1.85
C ASP A 242 -17.05 9.04 3.37
N GLU A 243 -17.61 8.12 4.14
CA GLU A 243 -17.35 8.05 5.59
C GLU A 243 -15.88 7.78 5.87
N ALA A 244 -15.30 6.81 5.19
CA ALA A 244 -13.90 6.45 5.35
C ALA A 244 -12.97 7.59 4.90
N LYS A 245 -13.28 8.27 3.80
CA LYS A 245 -12.55 9.47 3.34
C LYS A 245 -12.60 10.58 4.40
N ARG A 246 -13.77 10.85 4.96
CA ARG A 246 -13.93 11.83 6.03
C ARG A 246 -13.08 11.46 7.25
N ASN A 247 -13.09 10.18 7.66
CA ASN A 247 -12.32 9.70 8.80
C ASN A 247 -10.81 9.88 8.57
N PHE A 248 -10.32 9.51 7.39
CA PHE A 248 -8.93 9.75 6.98
C PHE A 248 -8.56 11.24 7.03
N LEU A 249 -9.34 12.10 6.39
CA LEU A 249 -9.03 13.53 6.33
C LEU A 249 -9.10 14.19 7.73
N THR A 250 -10.01 13.75 8.59
CA THR A 250 -10.10 14.22 9.98
C THR A 250 -8.89 13.75 10.80
N TRP A 251 -8.50 12.50 10.65
CA TRP A 251 -7.26 11.97 11.26
C TRP A 251 -6.04 12.77 10.78
N LEU A 252 -5.94 13.02 9.47
CA LEU A 252 -4.81 13.78 8.90
C LEU A 252 -4.78 15.22 9.44
N GLU A 253 -5.92 15.89 9.61
CA GLU A 253 -5.98 17.21 10.24
C GLU A 253 -5.35 17.19 11.65
N GLY A 254 -5.73 16.22 12.48
CA GLY A 254 -5.15 16.01 13.81
C GLY A 254 -3.65 15.68 13.76
N TYR A 255 -3.25 14.81 12.83
CA TYR A 255 -1.86 14.41 12.65
C TYR A 255 -0.95 15.58 12.26
N LEU A 256 -1.39 16.45 11.32
CA LEU A 256 -0.64 17.65 10.94
C LEU A 256 -0.49 18.64 12.11
N VAL A 257 -1.53 18.79 12.95
CA VAL A 257 -1.44 19.61 14.17
C VAL A 257 -0.41 19.03 15.14
N GLN A 258 -0.49 17.72 15.39
CA GLN A 258 0.45 17.01 16.27
C GLN A 258 1.91 17.13 15.80
N LYS A 259 2.12 17.14 14.48
CA LYS A 259 3.46 17.29 13.87
C LYS A 259 3.91 18.75 13.73
N GLY A 260 3.13 19.72 14.17
CA GLY A 260 3.47 21.14 14.14
C GLY A 260 3.55 21.75 12.74
N VAL A 261 2.84 21.18 11.77
CA VAL A 261 2.84 21.70 10.39
C VAL A 261 2.13 23.05 10.33
N GLN A 262 2.80 24.07 9.79
CA GLN A 262 2.29 25.45 9.68
C GLN A 262 0.99 25.51 8.86
N LYS A 263 -0.03 26.22 9.39
CA LYS A 263 -1.39 26.25 8.81
C LYS A 263 -1.55 27.06 7.51
N ASP A 264 -0.56 27.83 7.12
CA ASP A 264 -0.53 28.67 5.91
C ASP A 264 0.05 27.94 4.68
N THR A 265 0.50 26.71 4.85
CA THR A 265 1.13 25.90 3.79
C THR A 265 0.14 25.42 2.70
N ALA A 266 0.69 25.07 1.53
CA ALA A 266 -0.08 24.47 0.44
C ALA A 266 -0.78 23.17 0.86
N LEU A 267 -0.12 22.36 1.72
CA LEU A 267 -0.67 21.13 2.28
C LEU A 267 -1.96 21.40 3.08
N TRP A 268 -1.95 22.40 3.96
CA TRP A 268 -3.15 22.76 4.72
C TRP A 268 -4.27 23.31 3.84
N LYS A 269 -3.94 24.06 2.78
CA LYS A 269 -4.94 24.53 1.80
C LYS A 269 -5.58 23.37 1.07
N ALA A 270 -4.77 22.38 0.64
CA ALA A 270 -5.27 21.15 0.00
C ALA A 270 -6.18 20.34 0.94
N LEU A 271 -5.75 20.12 2.20
CA LEU A 271 -6.53 19.40 3.20
C LEU A 271 -7.87 20.12 3.51
N LYS A 272 -7.85 21.44 3.71
CA LYS A 272 -9.08 22.22 3.93
C LYS A 272 -10.06 22.10 2.75
N LYS A 273 -9.53 22.13 1.51
CA LYS A 273 -10.33 21.92 0.29
C LYS A 273 -10.95 20.53 0.26
N ALA A 274 -10.18 19.49 0.58
CA ALA A 274 -10.67 18.11 0.63
C ALA A 274 -11.71 17.87 1.74
N LEU A 275 -11.55 18.53 2.91
CA LEU A 275 -12.48 18.47 4.04
C LEU A 275 -13.76 19.29 3.84
N TRP A 276 -13.72 20.28 2.96
CA TRP A 276 -14.83 21.25 2.82
C TRP A 276 -16.20 20.60 2.54
N PRO A 277 -16.34 19.60 1.64
CA PRO A 277 -17.61 18.94 1.38
C PRO A 277 -18.22 18.28 2.63
N PHE A 278 -17.38 17.74 3.50
CA PHE A 278 -17.78 17.05 4.72
C PHE A 278 -18.12 18.02 5.87
N LYS A 279 -17.45 19.17 5.93
CA LYS A 279 -17.74 20.23 6.91
C LYS A 279 -18.96 21.09 6.52
N HIS A 280 -19.33 21.13 5.22
CA HIS A 280 -20.43 21.94 4.68
C HIS A 280 -21.36 21.13 3.75
N PRO A 281 -22.01 20.05 4.23
CA PRO A 281 -22.75 19.12 3.37
C PRO A 281 -23.91 19.78 2.60
N TYR A 282 -24.61 20.74 3.20
CA TYR A 282 -25.71 21.46 2.53
C TYR A 282 -25.21 22.36 1.39
N LEU A 283 -24.12 23.09 1.61
CA LEU A 283 -23.52 23.96 0.60
C LEU A 283 -22.91 23.12 -0.55
N ASN A 284 -22.34 21.98 -0.25
CA ASN A 284 -21.82 21.06 -1.25
C ASN A 284 -22.94 20.53 -2.18
N LYS A 285 -24.08 20.14 -1.63
CA LYS A 285 -25.26 19.73 -2.44
C LYS A 285 -25.73 20.86 -3.40
N ILE A 286 -25.81 22.10 -2.90
CA ILE A 286 -26.20 23.25 -3.73
C ILE A 286 -25.17 23.50 -4.85
N ALA A 287 -23.86 23.37 -4.55
CA ALA A 287 -22.82 23.56 -5.54
C ALA A 287 -22.90 22.49 -6.64
N GLN A 288 -23.11 21.22 -6.28
CA GLN A 288 -23.30 20.13 -7.24
C GLN A 288 -24.50 20.32 -8.14
N MET A 289 -25.65 20.82 -7.63
CA MET A 289 -26.86 21.09 -8.42
C MET A 289 -26.68 22.22 -9.45
N LYS A 290 -25.73 23.14 -9.23
CA LYS A 290 -25.47 24.26 -10.19
C LYS A 290 -24.60 23.84 -11.38
N TRP A 291 -23.88 22.70 -11.32
CA TRP A 291 -23.06 22.17 -12.42
C TRP A 291 -23.86 21.30 -13.40
N TRP A 292 -25.15 21.01 -13.13
CA TRP A 292 -26.06 20.24 -13.99
C TRP A 292 -27.05 21.13 -14.74
N ARG A 293 -26.87 22.45 -14.75
CA ARG A 293 -27.58 23.45 -15.56
C ARG A 293 -26.58 24.16 -16.49
#